data_804d90d45d4131e660371bcb2d9bd232
#
_entry.id   804d90d45d4131e660371bcb2d9bd232
#
_cell.length_a   1.000
_cell.length_b   1.000
_cell.length_c   1.000
_cell.angle_alpha   90.00
_cell.angle_beta   90.00
_cell.angle_gamma   90.00
#
_symmetry.space_group_name_H-M   'P 1'
#
loop_
_entity.id
_entity.type
_entity.pdbx_description
1 polymer ?
#
loop_
_entity_poly.entity_id
_entity_poly.type
_entity_poly.pdbx_seq_one_letter_code
_entity_poly.pdbx_strand_id
1 'polypeptide(L)'
;MYVYGSFDDGTLQTTFHVCAKNANASDKVRFVEIIENTLKDIVAKGINKTSVLAAINSSEFRFREADFGSYPKGLLYGLECLDTWLFDDNSAFEAMEMLDVFEFLKQQVETGYYEGVIQKYLLDNTHGTVITLEPEKGLNTKVEAELEAKLAEYKESLSTEELEQIIEDTKRLEEYQEEEVSEEAMQTLPMLKREDMRKEVLPFSNIEERIGDIPVVRHDVFTNGIDYISFMFDAGDVAAEDLPYLGL
;
A
#
# COMPACT_ATOMS: atom_id res chain seq x y z
N MET A 1 -7.94 -12.37 -19.16
CA MET A 1 -8.16 -12.77 -17.75
C MET A 1 -6.94 -12.40 -16.93
N TYR A 2 -7.12 -11.74 -15.82
CA TYR A 2 -6.07 -11.37 -14.86
C TYR A 2 -6.50 -11.85 -13.47
N VAL A 3 -5.62 -12.57 -12.77
CA VAL A 3 -5.90 -13.13 -11.44
C VAL A 3 -4.92 -12.51 -10.45
N TYR A 4 -5.44 -12.07 -9.30
CA TYR A 4 -4.63 -11.59 -8.18
C TYR A 4 -5.25 -12.00 -6.85
N GLY A 5 -4.42 -12.09 -5.84
CA GLY A 5 -4.83 -12.25 -4.46
C GLY A 5 -4.38 -11.05 -3.64
N SER A 6 -5.13 -10.72 -2.60
CA SER A 6 -4.75 -9.72 -1.62
C SER A 6 -5.24 -10.09 -0.23
N PHE A 7 -4.56 -9.56 0.74
CA PHE A 7 -4.92 -9.60 2.15
C PHE A 7 -5.23 -8.17 2.57
N ASP A 8 -6.35 -7.97 3.25
CA ASP A 8 -6.79 -6.67 3.76
C ASP A 8 -6.88 -6.79 5.28
N ASP A 9 -6.06 -6.03 5.97
CA ASP A 9 -5.94 -5.92 7.41
C ASP A 9 -6.40 -4.55 7.96
N GLY A 10 -6.80 -3.62 7.09
CA GLY A 10 -7.33 -2.31 7.47
C GLY A 10 -8.73 -2.33 8.11
N THR A 11 -9.28 -3.50 8.42
CA THR A 11 -10.57 -3.68 9.09
C THR A 11 -10.45 -4.61 10.28
N LEU A 12 -11.38 -4.48 11.27
CA LEU A 12 -11.39 -5.31 12.47
C LEU A 12 -11.38 -6.82 12.16
N GLN A 13 -12.06 -7.23 11.09
CA GLN A 13 -12.00 -8.60 10.57
C GLN A 13 -11.21 -8.59 9.28
N THR A 14 -10.00 -9.09 9.35
CA THR A 14 -9.13 -9.19 8.16
C THR A 14 -9.74 -10.11 7.11
N THR A 15 -9.49 -9.80 5.85
CA THR A 15 -10.01 -10.60 4.73
C THR A 15 -8.91 -11.02 3.77
N PHE A 16 -9.04 -12.26 3.28
CA PHE A 16 -8.21 -12.76 2.19
C PHE A 16 -9.09 -12.98 0.95
N HIS A 17 -8.71 -12.42 -0.19
CA HIS A 17 -9.48 -12.58 -1.40
C HIS A 17 -8.63 -12.92 -2.61
N VAL A 18 -9.24 -13.70 -3.49
CA VAL A 18 -8.72 -13.99 -4.82
C VAL A 18 -9.73 -13.47 -5.84
N CYS A 19 -9.25 -12.67 -6.77
CA CYS A 19 -10.08 -12.04 -7.79
C CYS A 19 -9.63 -12.42 -9.19
N ALA A 20 -10.57 -12.75 -10.07
CA ALA A 20 -10.33 -12.92 -11.49
C ALA A 20 -11.06 -11.82 -12.27
N LYS A 21 -10.31 -10.91 -12.90
CA LYS A 21 -10.85 -9.89 -13.81
C LYS A 21 -10.92 -10.40 -15.25
N ASN A 22 -11.95 -9.96 -15.99
CA ASN A 22 -12.18 -10.35 -17.39
C ASN A 22 -12.29 -11.88 -17.55
N ALA A 23 -12.98 -12.52 -16.60
CA ALA A 23 -13.40 -13.93 -16.66
C ALA A 23 -14.85 -14.01 -17.14
N ASN A 24 -15.28 -15.19 -17.61
CA ASN A 24 -16.69 -15.40 -17.93
C ASN A 24 -17.44 -15.77 -16.65
N ALA A 25 -18.68 -15.30 -16.50
CA ALA A 25 -19.52 -15.65 -15.35
C ALA A 25 -19.80 -17.17 -15.26
N SER A 26 -19.80 -17.87 -16.39
CA SER A 26 -19.89 -19.33 -16.45
C SER A 26 -18.75 -20.07 -15.77
N ASP A 27 -17.59 -19.46 -15.61
CA ASP A 27 -16.40 -20.07 -15.03
C ASP A 27 -16.35 -19.98 -13.48
N LYS A 28 -17.38 -19.41 -12.85
CA LYS A 28 -17.47 -19.20 -11.40
C LYS A 28 -17.18 -20.47 -10.58
N VAL A 29 -17.84 -21.56 -10.89
CA VAL A 29 -17.69 -22.84 -10.15
C VAL A 29 -16.26 -23.38 -10.33
N ARG A 30 -15.79 -23.39 -11.58
CA ARG A 30 -14.44 -23.83 -11.90
C ARG A 30 -13.36 -22.98 -11.23
N PHE A 31 -13.59 -21.67 -11.11
CA PHE A 31 -12.67 -20.76 -10.43
C PHE A 31 -12.51 -21.15 -8.95
N VAL A 32 -13.61 -21.38 -8.25
CA VAL A 32 -13.58 -21.82 -6.84
C VAL A 32 -12.88 -23.18 -6.69
N GLU A 33 -13.23 -24.15 -7.54
CA GLU A 33 -12.60 -25.47 -7.55
C GLU A 33 -11.08 -25.41 -7.75
N ILE A 34 -10.61 -24.55 -8.66
CA ILE A 34 -9.17 -24.35 -8.89
C ILE A 34 -8.48 -23.83 -7.63
N ILE A 35 -9.06 -22.82 -6.97
CA ILE A 35 -8.51 -22.25 -5.73
C ILE A 35 -8.43 -23.34 -4.66
N GLU A 36 -9.56 -24.01 -4.37
CA GLU A 36 -9.61 -25.04 -3.34
C GLU A 36 -8.61 -26.18 -3.61
N ASN A 37 -8.58 -26.69 -4.84
CA ASN A 37 -7.67 -27.77 -5.21
C ASN A 37 -6.21 -27.34 -5.11
N THR A 38 -5.89 -26.10 -5.49
CA THR A 38 -4.54 -25.55 -5.36
C THR A 38 -4.13 -25.47 -3.89
N LEU A 39 -5.00 -24.96 -3.03
CA LEU A 39 -4.73 -24.89 -1.59
C LEU A 39 -4.57 -26.27 -0.95
N LYS A 40 -5.45 -27.24 -1.31
CA LYS A 40 -5.34 -28.64 -0.87
C LYS A 40 -4.03 -29.29 -1.33
N ASP A 41 -3.63 -29.02 -2.56
CA ASP A 41 -2.37 -29.50 -3.11
C ASP A 41 -1.16 -28.92 -2.37
N ILE A 42 -1.18 -27.63 -2.03
CA ILE A 42 -0.12 -26.98 -1.26
C ILE A 42 -0.01 -27.60 0.14
N VAL A 43 -1.14 -27.80 0.82
CA VAL A 43 -1.14 -28.43 2.16
C VAL A 43 -0.61 -29.88 2.09
N ALA A 44 -0.98 -30.63 1.05
CA ALA A 44 -0.58 -32.04 0.90
C ALA A 44 0.88 -32.24 0.46
N LYS A 45 1.40 -31.35 -0.39
CA LYS A 45 2.73 -31.46 -1.02
C LYS A 45 3.80 -30.60 -0.34
N GLY A 46 3.39 -29.66 0.49
CA GLY A 46 4.21 -28.62 1.09
C GLY A 46 4.28 -27.36 0.24
N ILE A 47 4.51 -26.24 0.92
CA ILE A 47 4.70 -24.93 0.29
C ILE A 47 6.11 -24.83 -0.31
N ASN A 48 6.28 -23.98 -1.32
CA ASN A 48 7.61 -23.68 -1.85
C ASN A 48 8.38 -22.81 -0.85
N LYS A 49 9.23 -23.44 -0.07
CA LYS A 49 10.00 -22.81 1.03
C LYS A 49 10.88 -21.65 0.55
N THR A 50 11.52 -21.82 -0.61
CA THR A 50 12.37 -20.76 -1.19
C THR A 50 11.54 -19.52 -1.53
N SER A 51 10.35 -19.70 -2.10
CA SER A 51 9.46 -18.57 -2.42
C SER A 51 8.92 -17.89 -1.17
N VAL A 52 8.59 -18.65 -0.13
CA VAL A 52 8.15 -18.09 1.16
C VAL A 52 9.27 -17.27 1.80
N LEU A 53 10.48 -17.85 1.87
CA LEU A 53 11.63 -17.15 2.43
C LEU A 53 11.95 -15.86 1.66
N ALA A 54 11.87 -15.91 0.33
CA ALA A 54 12.06 -14.74 -0.53
C ALA A 54 11.01 -13.65 -0.24
N ALA A 55 9.75 -14.04 -0.06
CA ALA A 55 8.67 -13.11 0.28
C ALA A 55 8.89 -12.46 1.66
N ILE A 56 9.26 -13.25 2.68
CA ILE A 56 9.56 -12.73 4.02
C ILE A 56 10.74 -11.75 3.96
N ASN A 57 11.83 -12.12 3.29
CA ASN A 57 13.00 -11.26 3.15
C ASN A 57 12.68 -9.95 2.42
N SER A 58 11.85 -10.02 1.38
CA SER A 58 11.40 -8.82 0.66
C SER A 58 10.55 -7.90 1.53
N SER A 59 9.66 -8.47 2.36
CA SER A 59 8.84 -7.70 3.28
C SER A 59 9.66 -7.08 4.40
N GLU A 60 10.59 -7.85 5.00
CA GLU A 60 11.51 -7.32 6.01
C GLU A 60 12.40 -6.21 5.45
N PHE A 61 12.92 -6.38 4.22
CA PHE A 61 13.74 -5.37 3.58
C PHE A 61 12.96 -4.05 3.44
N ARG A 62 11.73 -4.09 2.92
CA ARG A 62 10.88 -2.91 2.78
C ARG A 62 10.59 -2.26 4.14
N PHE A 63 10.31 -3.06 5.15
CA PHE A 63 10.08 -2.57 6.51
C PHE A 63 11.31 -1.84 7.06
N ARG A 64 12.51 -2.41 6.90
CA ARG A 64 13.77 -1.81 7.36
C ARG A 64 14.15 -0.57 6.58
N GLU A 65 14.02 -0.60 5.26
CA GLU A 65 14.36 0.51 4.36
C GLU A 65 13.42 1.69 4.58
N ALA A 66 12.13 1.40 4.77
CA ALA A 66 11.08 2.39 4.97
C ALA A 66 11.17 3.53 3.94
N ASP A 67 11.33 3.15 2.68
CA ASP A 67 11.29 4.09 1.56
C ASP A 67 9.86 4.28 1.09
N PHE A 68 9.27 5.38 1.45
CA PHE A 68 7.91 5.77 1.08
C PHE A 68 7.89 6.76 -0.10
N GLY A 69 8.98 6.86 -0.85
CA GLY A 69 9.12 7.77 -1.98
C GLY A 69 8.98 9.22 -1.56
N SER A 70 8.00 9.94 -2.11
CA SER A 70 7.77 11.36 -1.81
C SER A 70 6.96 11.61 -0.54
N TYR A 71 6.42 10.59 0.10
CA TYR A 71 5.62 10.76 1.32
C TYR A 71 6.50 10.93 2.56
N PRO A 72 6.15 11.86 3.47
CA PRO A 72 6.85 12.00 4.74
C PRO A 72 6.76 10.71 5.57
N LYS A 73 7.90 10.19 6.03
CA LYS A 73 7.94 8.94 6.83
C LYS A 73 7.02 8.98 8.04
N GLY A 74 7.00 10.10 8.78
CA GLY A 74 6.14 10.25 9.95
C GLY A 74 4.65 10.17 9.66
N LEU A 75 4.22 10.63 8.46
CA LEU A 75 2.83 10.48 8.04
C LEU A 75 2.47 9.01 7.83
N LEU A 76 3.32 8.26 7.09
CA LEU A 76 3.04 6.85 6.79
C LEU A 76 3.09 6.01 8.06
N TYR A 77 4.06 6.19 8.92
CA TYR A 77 4.09 5.53 10.23
C TYR A 77 2.87 5.87 11.10
N GLY A 78 2.42 7.14 11.07
CA GLY A 78 1.20 7.52 11.78
C GLY A 78 -0.05 6.80 11.24
N LEU A 79 -0.15 6.61 9.94
CA LEU A 79 -1.25 5.86 9.32
C LEU A 79 -1.17 4.36 9.68
N GLU A 80 0.01 3.75 9.61
CA GLU A 80 0.22 2.35 10.04
C GLU A 80 -0.15 2.13 11.50
N CYS A 81 0.18 3.07 12.39
CA CYS A 81 -0.23 3.00 13.79
C CYS A 81 -1.76 3.04 13.95
N LEU A 82 -2.49 3.76 13.10
CA LEU A 82 -3.93 3.83 13.16
C LEU A 82 -4.61 2.49 12.81
N ASP A 83 -4.01 1.66 11.97
CA ASP A 83 -4.57 0.37 11.57
C ASP A 83 -4.82 -0.58 12.76
N THR A 84 -4.03 -0.47 13.82
CA THR A 84 -4.20 -1.23 15.06
C THR A 84 -4.84 -0.39 16.17
N TRP A 85 -4.44 0.86 16.32
CA TRP A 85 -4.90 1.74 17.40
C TRP A 85 -6.40 2.04 17.34
N LEU A 86 -7.00 2.12 16.16
CA LEU A 86 -8.45 2.33 16.01
C LEU A 86 -9.29 1.22 16.66
N PHE A 87 -8.72 0.04 16.87
CA PHE A 87 -9.40 -1.13 17.42
C PHE A 87 -8.97 -1.47 18.85
N ASP A 88 -7.73 -1.15 19.23
CA ASP A 88 -7.20 -1.39 20.58
C ASP A 88 -6.20 -0.31 20.96
N ASP A 89 -6.52 0.45 22.03
CA ASP A 89 -5.66 1.51 22.57
C ASP A 89 -4.28 1.02 23.03
N ASN A 90 -4.13 -0.28 23.32
CA ASN A 90 -2.85 -0.85 23.75
C ASN A 90 -1.95 -1.27 22.58
N SER A 91 -2.52 -1.36 21.38
CA SER A 91 -1.84 -1.87 20.19
C SER A 91 -1.35 -0.77 19.22
N ALA A 92 -1.28 0.49 19.68
CA ALA A 92 -0.96 1.65 18.85
C ALA A 92 0.38 1.54 18.08
N PHE A 93 1.36 0.79 18.60
CA PHE A 93 2.70 0.67 18.01
C PHE A 93 3.04 -0.74 17.52
N GLU A 94 2.11 -1.69 17.55
CA GLU A 94 2.36 -3.07 17.09
C GLU A 94 2.86 -3.13 15.66
N ALA A 95 2.31 -2.29 14.76
CA ALA A 95 2.76 -2.22 13.36
C ALA A 95 4.24 -1.81 13.21
N MET A 96 4.81 -1.15 14.22
CA MET A 96 6.22 -0.72 14.25
C MET A 96 7.17 -1.79 14.79
N GLU A 97 6.67 -2.84 15.42
CA GLU A 97 7.45 -3.87 16.14
C GLU A 97 7.50 -5.20 15.36
N MET A 98 7.65 -5.13 14.04
CA MET A 98 7.54 -6.31 13.15
C MET A 98 8.81 -7.15 13.02
N LEU A 99 9.96 -6.72 13.54
CA LEU A 99 11.22 -7.44 13.32
C LEU A 99 11.22 -8.85 13.92
N ASP A 100 10.70 -9.00 15.13
CA ASP A 100 10.59 -10.30 15.78
C ASP A 100 9.58 -11.22 15.05
N VAL A 101 8.57 -10.64 14.43
CA VAL A 101 7.61 -11.37 13.62
C VAL A 101 8.28 -11.93 12.36
N PHE A 102 9.11 -11.15 11.67
CA PHE A 102 9.86 -11.64 10.51
C PHE A 102 10.82 -12.77 10.90
N GLU A 103 11.50 -12.65 12.02
CA GLU A 103 12.37 -13.71 12.52
C GLU A 103 11.59 -14.98 12.86
N PHE A 104 10.45 -14.84 13.56
CA PHE A 104 9.55 -15.97 13.82
C PHE A 104 9.10 -16.63 12.51
N LEU A 105 8.64 -15.85 11.53
CA LEU A 105 8.17 -16.38 10.25
C LEU A 105 9.25 -17.15 9.49
N LYS A 106 10.52 -16.68 9.51
CA LYS A 106 11.65 -17.41 8.92
C LYS A 106 11.88 -18.76 9.58
N GLN A 107 11.80 -18.80 10.91
CA GLN A 107 11.96 -20.06 11.68
C GLN A 107 10.86 -21.07 11.37
N GLN A 108 9.66 -20.60 10.99
CA GLN A 108 8.53 -21.46 10.68
C GLN A 108 8.58 -22.10 9.28
N VAL A 109 9.51 -21.70 8.41
CA VAL A 109 9.58 -22.20 7.02
C VAL A 109 9.74 -23.72 6.94
N GLU A 110 10.40 -24.32 7.92
CA GLU A 110 10.67 -25.78 7.95
C GLU A 110 9.68 -26.59 8.80
N THR A 111 8.72 -25.94 9.48
CA THR A 111 7.91 -26.58 10.52
C THR A 111 6.54 -27.10 10.06
N GLY A 112 6.10 -26.76 8.82
CA GLY A 112 4.72 -27.00 8.36
C GLY A 112 3.71 -25.97 8.87
N TYR A 113 4.20 -24.89 9.47
CA TYR A 113 3.37 -23.81 10.00
C TYR A 113 2.46 -23.17 8.92
N TYR A 114 3.02 -22.91 7.74
CA TYR A 114 2.28 -22.25 6.65
C TYR A 114 1.17 -23.15 6.08
N GLU A 115 1.42 -24.44 5.95
CA GLU A 115 0.42 -25.42 5.58
C GLU A 115 -0.72 -25.46 6.61
N GLY A 116 -0.36 -25.39 7.90
CA GLY A 116 -1.33 -25.31 8.99
C GLY A 116 -2.17 -24.05 8.96
N VAL A 117 -1.58 -22.89 8.62
CA VAL A 117 -2.29 -21.61 8.44
C VAL A 117 -3.26 -21.71 7.27
N ILE A 118 -2.83 -22.24 6.12
CA ILE A 118 -3.69 -22.44 4.95
C ILE A 118 -4.85 -23.37 5.30
N GLN A 119 -4.58 -24.51 5.94
CA GLN A 119 -5.62 -25.44 6.34
C GLN A 119 -6.65 -24.77 7.25
N LYS A 120 -6.19 -24.16 8.33
CA LYS A 120 -7.07 -23.59 9.37
C LYS A 120 -7.89 -22.40 8.89
N TYR A 121 -7.25 -21.45 8.20
CA TYR A 121 -7.86 -20.16 7.91
C TYR A 121 -8.47 -20.05 6.52
N LEU A 122 -8.07 -20.91 5.58
CA LEU A 122 -8.60 -20.87 4.21
C LEU A 122 -9.46 -22.11 3.90
N LEU A 123 -8.98 -23.33 4.17
CA LEU A 123 -9.71 -24.57 3.82
C LEU A 123 -10.80 -24.92 4.82
N ASP A 124 -10.54 -24.83 6.12
CA ASP A 124 -11.50 -25.16 7.17
C ASP A 124 -12.42 -23.97 7.50
N ASN A 125 -12.14 -22.79 6.96
CA ASN A 125 -12.95 -21.60 7.17
C ASN A 125 -14.24 -21.68 6.35
N THR A 126 -15.38 -21.69 7.06
CA THR A 126 -16.72 -21.68 6.45
C THR A 126 -17.26 -20.27 6.19
N HIS A 127 -16.58 -19.24 6.67
CA HIS A 127 -16.95 -17.83 6.47
C HIS A 127 -16.35 -17.31 5.16
N GLY A 128 -16.92 -17.69 4.05
CA GLY A 128 -16.49 -17.31 2.71
C GLY A 128 -17.65 -16.89 1.82
N THR A 129 -17.38 -15.99 0.89
CA THR A 129 -18.37 -15.50 -0.07
C THR A 129 -17.75 -15.47 -1.47
N VAL A 130 -18.55 -15.79 -2.48
CA VAL A 130 -18.19 -15.67 -3.89
C VAL A 130 -19.09 -14.64 -4.56
N ILE A 131 -18.49 -13.52 -4.96
CA ILE A 131 -19.17 -12.41 -5.61
C ILE A 131 -18.84 -12.43 -7.10
N THR A 132 -19.85 -12.32 -7.96
CA THR A 132 -19.68 -12.13 -9.40
C THR A 132 -20.23 -10.77 -9.77
N LEU A 133 -19.37 -9.92 -10.34
CA LEU A 133 -19.77 -8.62 -10.89
C LEU A 133 -19.85 -8.74 -12.40
N GLU A 134 -21.07 -8.57 -12.93
CA GLU A 134 -21.31 -8.59 -14.36
C GLU A 134 -21.57 -7.16 -14.87
N PRO A 135 -20.95 -6.76 -15.98
CA PRO A 135 -21.19 -5.44 -16.54
C PRO A 135 -22.61 -5.37 -17.16
N GLU A 136 -23.38 -4.36 -16.78
CA GLU A 136 -24.67 -4.05 -17.38
C GLU A 136 -24.53 -2.80 -18.27
N LYS A 137 -24.76 -2.99 -19.57
CA LYS A 137 -24.68 -1.88 -20.52
C LYS A 137 -25.82 -0.90 -20.27
N GLY A 138 -25.46 0.39 -20.07
CA GLY A 138 -26.45 1.44 -19.83
C GLY A 138 -26.90 1.60 -18.37
N LEU A 139 -26.30 0.84 -17.43
CA LEU A 139 -26.63 0.94 -16.00
C LEU A 139 -26.48 2.38 -15.48
N ASN A 140 -25.39 3.06 -15.81
CA ASN A 140 -25.17 4.44 -15.38
C ASN A 140 -26.28 5.37 -15.87
N THR A 141 -26.64 5.28 -17.15
CA THR A 141 -27.75 6.10 -17.71
C THR A 141 -29.07 5.84 -17.00
N LYS A 142 -29.33 4.57 -16.62
CA LYS A 142 -30.54 4.21 -15.87
C LYS A 142 -30.51 4.80 -14.46
N VAL A 143 -29.37 4.67 -13.75
CA VAL A 143 -29.20 5.22 -12.39
C VAL A 143 -29.31 6.74 -12.40
N GLU A 144 -28.71 7.41 -13.39
CA GLU A 144 -28.83 8.86 -13.59
C GLU A 144 -30.28 9.29 -13.80
N ALA A 145 -31.01 8.61 -14.70
CA ALA A 145 -32.41 8.90 -14.94
C ALA A 145 -33.31 8.67 -13.70
N GLU A 146 -33.03 7.61 -12.92
CA GLU A 146 -33.72 7.34 -11.64
C GLU A 146 -33.42 8.43 -10.59
N LEU A 147 -32.19 8.92 -10.56
CA LEU A 147 -31.80 10.02 -9.67
C LEU A 147 -32.46 11.33 -10.06
N GLU A 148 -32.45 11.67 -11.37
CA GLU A 148 -33.12 12.85 -11.90
C GLU A 148 -34.62 12.83 -11.58
N ALA A 149 -35.29 11.69 -11.76
CA ALA A 149 -36.69 11.53 -11.43
C ALA A 149 -36.98 11.77 -9.96
N LYS A 150 -36.15 11.18 -9.05
CA LYS A 150 -36.25 11.39 -7.59
C LYS A 150 -36.05 12.86 -7.21
N LEU A 151 -35.05 13.51 -7.81
CA LEU A 151 -34.77 14.92 -7.53
C LEU A 151 -35.91 15.83 -8.06
N ALA A 152 -36.49 15.49 -9.19
CA ALA A 152 -37.66 16.22 -9.73
C ALA A 152 -38.88 16.09 -8.79
N GLU A 153 -39.20 14.86 -8.36
CA GLU A 153 -40.27 14.60 -7.38
C GLU A 153 -40.02 15.33 -6.06
N TYR A 154 -38.79 15.28 -5.55
CA TYR A 154 -38.40 16.01 -4.34
C TYR A 154 -38.58 17.52 -4.49
N LYS A 155 -38.13 18.08 -5.63
CA LYS A 155 -38.31 19.50 -5.95
C LYS A 155 -39.76 19.91 -6.00
N GLU A 156 -40.64 19.08 -6.59
CA GLU A 156 -42.10 19.34 -6.64
C GLU A 156 -42.76 19.26 -5.25
N SER A 157 -42.20 18.50 -4.33
CA SER A 157 -42.69 18.37 -2.96
C SER A 157 -42.35 19.56 -2.06
N LEU A 158 -41.37 20.39 -2.45
CA LEU A 158 -40.92 21.53 -1.65
C LEU A 158 -41.87 22.73 -1.80
N SER A 159 -42.06 23.43 -0.69
CA SER A 159 -42.66 24.76 -0.70
C SER A 159 -41.73 25.79 -1.38
N THR A 160 -42.27 26.94 -1.71
CA THR A 160 -41.48 28.05 -2.30
C THR A 160 -40.41 28.50 -1.31
N GLU A 161 -40.74 28.58 -0.03
CA GLU A 161 -39.85 28.98 1.04
C GLU A 161 -38.69 27.99 1.23
N GLU A 162 -38.98 26.69 1.17
CA GLU A 162 -37.94 25.64 1.28
C GLU A 162 -37.01 25.67 0.06
N LEU A 163 -37.55 25.90 -1.12
CA LEU A 163 -36.73 26.01 -2.33
C LEU A 163 -35.83 27.25 -2.31
N GLU A 164 -36.36 28.40 -1.84
CA GLU A 164 -35.55 29.61 -1.66
C GLU A 164 -34.45 29.39 -0.62
N GLN A 165 -34.73 28.67 0.48
CA GLN A 165 -33.73 28.36 1.49
C GLN A 165 -32.61 27.48 0.93
N ILE A 166 -32.91 26.45 0.13
CA ILE A 166 -31.92 25.61 -0.53
C ILE A 166 -31.01 26.45 -1.46
N ILE A 167 -31.61 27.37 -2.23
CA ILE A 167 -30.87 28.26 -3.13
C ILE A 167 -29.93 29.17 -2.30
N GLU A 168 -30.41 29.72 -1.21
CA GLU A 168 -29.60 30.58 -0.34
C GLU A 168 -28.46 29.80 0.32
N ASP A 169 -28.76 28.61 0.85
CA ASP A 169 -27.75 27.73 1.48
C ASP A 169 -26.69 27.28 0.46
N THR A 170 -27.08 27.01 -0.79
CA THR A 170 -26.14 26.66 -1.87
C THR A 170 -25.22 27.84 -2.18
N LYS A 171 -25.77 29.05 -2.33
CA LYS A 171 -24.96 30.26 -2.57
C LYS A 171 -23.98 30.51 -1.42
N ARG A 172 -24.46 30.36 -0.17
CA ARG A 172 -23.59 30.53 1.02
C ARG A 172 -22.45 29.50 1.04
N LEU A 173 -22.74 28.25 0.62
CA LEU A 173 -21.73 27.20 0.51
C LEU A 173 -20.71 27.53 -0.59
N GLU A 174 -21.16 27.98 -1.76
CA GLU A 174 -20.29 28.40 -2.86
C GLU A 174 -19.42 29.58 -2.44
N GLU A 175 -20.00 30.60 -1.81
CA GLU A 175 -19.27 31.76 -1.28
C GLU A 175 -18.21 31.33 -0.25
N TYR A 176 -18.56 30.41 0.67
CA TYR A 176 -17.61 29.87 1.64
C TYR A 176 -16.46 29.07 1.00
N GLN A 177 -16.75 28.32 -0.06
CA GLN A 177 -15.74 27.53 -0.79
C GLN A 177 -14.79 28.40 -1.62
N GLU A 178 -15.27 29.53 -2.11
CA GLU A 178 -14.50 30.49 -2.92
C GLU A 178 -13.89 31.61 -2.08
N GLU A 179 -14.23 31.71 -0.78
CA GLU A 179 -13.71 32.73 0.12
C GLU A 179 -12.18 32.60 0.22
N GLU A 180 -11.50 33.71 -0.05
CA GLU A 180 -10.06 33.77 0.16
C GLU A 180 -9.73 33.66 1.64
N VAL A 181 -8.78 32.79 1.97
CA VAL A 181 -8.34 32.61 3.34
C VAL A 181 -7.78 33.93 3.86
N SER A 182 -8.28 34.40 5.00
CA SER A 182 -7.85 35.67 5.59
C SER A 182 -6.34 35.68 5.92
N GLU A 183 -5.72 36.85 5.87
CA GLU A 183 -4.31 36.97 6.24
C GLU A 183 -4.02 36.49 7.66
N GLU A 184 -4.95 36.68 8.60
CA GLU A 184 -4.84 36.22 9.98
C GLU A 184 -4.83 34.68 10.05
N ALA A 185 -5.70 34.00 9.28
CA ALA A 185 -5.72 32.54 9.19
C ALA A 185 -4.44 32.00 8.49
N MET A 186 -3.97 32.68 7.45
CA MET A 186 -2.71 32.34 6.79
C MET A 186 -1.50 32.45 7.76
N GLN A 187 -1.51 33.41 8.66
CA GLN A 187 -0.44 33.60 9.65
C GLN A 187 -0.43 32.50 10.74
N THR A 188 -1.52 31.74 10.90
CA THR A 188 -1.54 30.56 11.82
C THR A 188 -0.75 29.39 11.29
N LEU A 189 -0.51 29.33 9.98
CA LEU A 189 0.31 28.27 9.38
C LEU A 189 1.79 28.51 9.73
N PRO A 190 2.51 27.47 10.19
CA PRO A 190 3.94 27.59 10.46
C PRO A 190 4.69 27.78 9.14
N MET A 191 5.07 29.02 8.85
CA MET A 191 5.86 29.35 7.67
C MET A 191 7.34 29.26 7.99
N LEU A 192 8.08 28.57 7.11
CA LEU A 192 9.54 28.53 7.21
C LEU A 192 10.11 29.93 7.02
N LYS A 193 10.93 30.38 7.98
CA LYS A 193 11.67 31.64 7.94
C LYS A 193 13.10 31.34 7.56
N ARG A 194 13.80 32.40 7.14
CA ARG A 194 15.23 32.35 6.80
C ARG A 194 16.08 31.83 7.97
N GLU A 195 15.66 32.14 9.19
CA GLU A 195 16.33 31.76 10.43
C GLU A 195 16.20 30.23 10.70
N ASP A 196 15.17 29.57 10.15
CA ASP A 196 14.95 28.13 10.27
C ASP A 196 15.85 27.31 9.32
N MET A 197 16.48 28.03 8.35
CA MET A 197 17.43 27.39 7.45
C MET A 197 18.75 27.12 8.20
N ARG A 198 19.23 25.88 8.08
CA ARG A 198 20.56 25.53 8.61
C ARG A 198 21.63 26.36 7.91
N LYS A 199 22.51 26.94 8.69
CA LYS A 199 23.66 27.71 8.18
C LYS A 199 24.82 26.83 7.76
N GLU A 200 24.84 25.60 8.26
CA GLU A 200 25.90 24.64 8.02
C GLU A 200 25.39 23.52 7.12
N VAL A 201 26.23 23.11 6.20
CA VAL A 201 25.96 21.92 5.36
C VAL A 201 26.01 20.68 6.25
N LEU A 202 25.10 19.74 6.04
CA LEU A 202 25.18 18.44 6.71
C LEU A 202 26.52 17.79 6.35
N PRO A 203 27.34 17.43 7.35
CA PRO A 203 28.61 16.75 7.06
C PRO A 203 28.32 15.37 6.43
N PHE A 204 28.97 15.11 5.31
CA PHE A 204 29.07 13.75 4.81
C PHE A 204 30.23 13.06 5.50
N SER A 205 29.97 11.93 6.16
CA SER A 205 31.03 11.07 6.71
C SER A 205 31.61 10.24 5.58
N ASN A 206 32.68 10.74 4.96
CA ASN A 206 33.44 10.00 3.96
C ASN A 206 34.69 9.42 4.62
N ILE A 207 34.80 8.09 4.64
CA ILE A 207 35.98 7.38 5.07
C ILE A 207 36.60 6.75 3.82
N GLU A 208 37.78 7.25 3.42
CA GLU A 208 38.51 6.75 2.27
C GLU A 208 39.43 5.61 2.71
N GLU A 209 39.21 4.45 2.11
CA GLU A 209 39.94 3.22 2.40
C GLU A 209 40.42 2.55 1.09
N ARG A 210 41.17 1.47 1.20
CA ARG A 210 41.57 0.65 0.05
C ARG A 210 41.42 -0.82 0.40
N ILE A 211 40.85 -1.57 -0.53
CA ILE A 211 40.83 -3.05 -0.49
C ILE A 211 41.75 -3.54 -1.59
N GLY A 212 42.99 -3.88 -1.24
CA GLY A 212 44.05 -4.09 -2.21
C GLY A 212 44.33 -2.79 -2.99
N ASP A 213 44.16 -2.83 -4.31
CA ASP A 213 44.34 -1.67 -5.17
C ASP A 213 43.06 -0.90 -5.47
N ILE A 214 41.92 -1.37 -4.96
CA ILE A 214 40.63 -0.75 -5.22
C ILE A 214 40.37 0.36 -4.18
N PRO A 215 40.15 1.62 -4.61
CA PRO A 215 39.71 2.68 -3.71
C PRO A 215 38.27 2.45 -3.28
N VAL A 216 37.99 2.64 -1.99
CA VAL A 216 36.68 2.48 -1.37
C VAL A 216 36.34 3.74 -0.61
N VAL A 217 35.12 4.26 -0.81
CA VAL A 217 34.56 5.31 0.01
C VAL A 217 33.43 4.73 0.84
N ARG A 218 33.58 4.77 2.16
CA ARG A 218 32.56 4.28 3.10
C ARG A 218 31.84 5.44 3.75
N HIS A 219 30.54 5.37 3.79
CA HIS A 219 29.68 6.31 4.51
C HIS A 219 29.10 5.62 5.73
N ASP A 220 29.48 6.07 6.92
CA ASP A 220 28.97 5.53 8.18
C ASP A 220 27.67 6.26 8.55
N VAL A 221 26.56 5.77 8.05
CA VAL A 221 25.22 6.32 8.27
C VAL A 221 24.29 5.23 8.78
N PHE A 222 23.26 5.61 9.52
CA PHE A 222 22.25 4.67 9.99
C PHE A 222 21.40 4.18 8.82
N THR A 223 21.41 2.87 8.57
CA THR A 223 20.70 2.22 7.46
C THR A 223 19.75 1.12 7.94
N ASN A 224 19.49 1.03 9.24
CA ASN A 224 18.62 0.02 9.85
C ASN A 224 19.01 -1.43 9.49
N GLY A 225 20.31 -1.71 9.38
CA GLY A 225 20.86 -3.04 9.09
C GLY A 225 20.87 -3.42 7.60
N ILE A 226 20.77 -2.44 6.71
CA ILE A 226 20.91 -2.64 5.26
C ILE A 226 22.27 -2.11 4.81
N ASP A 227 23.02 -2.91 4.06
CA ASP A 227 24.26 -2.49 3.42
C ASP A 227 23.96 -2.06 1.97
N TYR A 228 24.29 -0.82 1.62
CA TYR A 228 24.19 -0.29 0.26
C TYR A 228 25.59 -0.26 -0.36
N ILE A 229 25.80 -1.05 -1.41
CA ILE A 229 27.10 -1.17 -2.07
C ILE A 229 26.95 -0.74 -3.53
N SER A 230 27.74 0.25 -3.94
CA SER A 230 27.83 0.69 -5.33
C SER A 230 29.21 0.38 -5.89
N PHE A 231 29.25 -0.22 -7.07
CA PHE A 231 30.48 -0.47 -7.81
C PHE A 231 30.56 0.49 -8.98
N MET A 232 31.69 1.18 -9.12
CA MET A 232 31.99 2.02 -10.28
C MET A 232 33.11 1.39 -11.10
N PHE A 233 32.86 1.19 -12.37
CA PHE A 233 33.84 0.68 -13.32
C PHE A 233 34.18 1.78 -14.32
N ASP A 234 35.48 1.90 -14.64
CA ASP A 234 35.90 2.77 -15.72
C ASP A 234 35.51 2.13 -17.05
N ALA A 235 34.72 2.82 -17.85
CA ALA A 235 34.30 2.38 -19.17
C ALA A 235 35.09 3.06 -20.30
N GLY A 236 36.17 3.79 -19.99
CA GLY A 236 36.95 4.55 -20.98
C GLY A 236 37.58 3.67 -22.03
N ASP A 237 37.93 2.43 -21.72
CA ASP A 237 38.56 1.47 -22.64
C ASP A 237 37.54 0.59 -23.39
N VAL A 238 36.24 0.77 -23.17
CA VAL A 238 35.18 -0.01 -23.84
C VAL A 238 35.06 0.48 -25.28
N ALA A 239 35.13 -0.43 -26.24
CA ALA A 239 34.97 -0.10 -27.67
C ALA A 239 33.56 0.48 -27.91
N ALA A 240 33.46 1.45 -28.82
CA ALA A 240 32.19 2.14 -29.10
C ALA A 240 31.06 1.17 -29.55
N GLU A 241 31.40 0.08 -30.17
CA GLU A 241 30.49 -0.98 -30.59
C GLU A 241 29.93 -1.81 -29.42
N ASP A 242 30.63 -1.84 -28.29
CA ASP A 242 30.24 -2.60 -27.09
C ASP A 242 29.50 -1.73 -26.07
N LEU A 243 29.50 -0.40 -26.20
CA LEU A 243 28.78 0.52 -25.28
C LEU A 243 27.30 0.17 -25.08
N PRO A 244 26.52 -0.25 -26.10
CA PRO A 244 25.12 -0.63 -25.91
C PRO A 244 24.94 -1.81 -24.96
N TYR A 245 25.93 -2.67 -24.77
CA TYR A 245 25.85 -3.83 -23.86
C TYR A 245 26.11 -3.48 -22.40
N LEU A 246 26.64 -2.30 -22.11
CA LEU A 246 26.82 -1.85 -20.73
C LEU A 246 25.49 -1.55 -20.01
N GLY A 247 24.40 -1.40 -20.76
CA GLY A 247 23.05 -1.16 -20.21
C GLY A 247 22.21 -2.41 -20.02
N LEU A 248 22.76 -3.59 -20.29
CA LEU A 248 22.10 -4.88 -20.10
C LEU A 248 22.41 -5.47 -18.73
#